data_82d2d2d3ffe2875b77019da4282cc45d
#
_entry.id   82d2d2d3ffe2875b77019da4282cc45d
#
_cell.length_a   1.000
_cell.length_b   1.000
_cell.length_c   1.000
_cell.angle_alpha   90.00
_cell.angle_beta   90.00
_cell.angle_gamma   90.00
#
_symmetry.space_group_name_H-M   'P 1'
#
loop_
_entity.id
_entity.type
_entity.pdbx_description
1 polymer ?
#
loop_
_entity_poly.entity_id
_entity_poly.type
_entity_poly.pdbx_seq_one_letter_code
_entity_poly.pdbx_strand_id
1 'polypeptide(L)'
;MLFVQAVRTTNLKIENPALLAHYAQAYICKKTTEGTMKPPFTCEVLVVLGGNIVKSGDHYTTTPYEKGTKKSFGAQGRVITSAFLYHLGVSDCFILSTGKTDPEDKGAPSEASVMKAELMAFGVPETCIHLEEQSRTTEENARELVKLFATETFKEKRTIGVITSSWHIRRTDAFLKREGFHAEGRKIKFISSDTMISRYLPVFRDDIHRLYHRQEMKDRIHDERNGYNALKNGTYRSRKLGEIVATQQPFRGIRFDCL
;
A
#
# COMPACT_ATOMS: atom_id res chain seq x y z
N MET A 1 1.79 -20.73 20.98
CA MET A 1 1.39 -21.89 20.16
C MET A 1 -0.12 -22.10 20.13
N LEU A 2 -0.83 -22.06 21.25
CA LEU A 2 -2.29 -22.29 21.34
C LEU A 2 -3.14 -21.28 20.51
N PHE A 3 -2.76 -20.01 20.42
CA PHE A 3 -3.54 -19.01 19.69
C PHE A 3 -3.43 -19.14 18.15
N VAL A 4 -2.26 -19.50 17.64
CA VAL A 4 -2.06 -19.78 16.20
C VAL A 4 -2.81 -21.04 15.79
N GLN A 5 -2.92 -22.01 16.69
CA GLN A 5 -3.73 -23.21 16.50
C GLN A 5 -5.23 -22.89 16.55
N ALA A 6 -5.68 -22.00 17.43
CA ALA A 6 -7.08 -21.57 17.50
C ALA A 6 -7.55 -20.86 16.23
N VAL A 7 -6.72 -20.02 15.62
CA VAL A 7 -7.04 -19.34 14.33
C VAL A 7 -7.07 -20.35 13.16
N ARG A 8 -6.24 -21.40 13.18
CA ARG A 8 -6.25 -22.46 12.16
C ARG A 8 -7.45 -23.41 12.30
N THR A 9 -7.94 -23.65 13.51
CA THR A 9 -9.02 -24.62 13.77
C THR A 9 -10.42 -24.02 13.63
N THR A 10 -10.57 -22.69 13.62
CA THR A 10 -11.89 -22.05 13.61
C THR A 10 -12.38 -21.63 12.23
N ASN A 11 -11.70 -21.90 11.12
CA ASN A 11 -12.15 -21.42 9.80
C ASN A 11 -12.65 -19.95 9.86
N LEU A 12 -12.10 -19.17 10.80
CA LEU A 12 -12.42 -17.77 10.98
C LEU A 12 -11.95 -17.05 9.71
N LYS A 13 -12.83 -16.95 8.74
CA LYS A 13 -12.75 -15.92 7.71
C LYS A 13 -12.60 -14.62 8.49
N ILE A 14 -11.41 -14.03 8.47
CA ILE A 14 -11.14 -12.76 9.15
C ILE A 14 -11.83 -11.68 8.31
N GLU A 15 -13.15 -11.70 8.30
CA GLU A 15 -13.98 -10.70 7.62
C GLU A 15 -14.10 -9.42 8.43
N ASN A 16 -13.67 -9.46 9.70
CA ASN A 16 -13.72 -8.31 10.60
C ASN A 16 -12.33 -7.64 10.67
N PRO A 17 -12.18 -6.44 10.09
CA PRO A 17 -10.92 -5.68 10.15
C PRO A 17 -10.44 -5.41 11.60
N ALA A 18 -11.38 -5.22 12.54
CA ALA A 18 -11.04 -4.98 13.94
C ALA A 18 -10.45 -6.23 14.61
N LEU A 19 -10.94 -7.41 14.29
CA LEU A 19 -10.38 -8.67 14.79
C LEU A 19 -8.99 -8.93 14.21
N LEU A 20 -8.81 -8.59 12.93
CA LEU A 20 -7.53 -8.64 12.25
C LEU A 20 -6.52 -7.67 12.88
N ALA A 21 -6.96 -6.45 13.18
CA ALA A 21 -6.18 -5.44 13.88
C ALA A 21 -5.72 -5.95 15.23
N HIS A 22 -6.65 -6.48 16.03
CA HIS A 22 -6.36 -7.00 17.35
C HIS A 22 -5.37 -8.19 17.32
N TYR A 23 -5.52 -9.09 16.36
CA TYR A 23 -4.59 -10.20 16.16
C TYR A 23 -3.18 -9.72 15.77
N ALA A 24 -3.09 -8.83 14.77
CA ALA A 24 -1.81 -8.28 14.34
C ALA A 24 -1.13 -7.54 15.49
N GLN A 25 -1.85 -6.71 16.22
CA GLN A 25 -1.36 -5.96 17.39
C GLN A 25 -0.87 -6.91 18.49
N ALA A 26 -1.68 -7.91 18.87
CA ALA A 26 -1.30 -8.89 19.88
C ALA A 26 -0.05 -9.70 19.49
N TYR A 27 0.05 -10.11 18.23
CA TYR A 27 1.22 -10.82 17.71
C TYR A 27 2.47 -9.94 17.73
N ILE A 28 2.35 -8.69 17.29
CA ILE A 28 3.44 -7.71 17.24
C ILE A 28 3.91 -7.40 18.66
N CYS A 29 2.99 -7.05 19.57
CA CYS A 29 3.31 -6.76 20.97
C CYS A 29 4.01 -7.95 21.63
N LYS A 30 3.52 -9.17 21.43
CA LYS A 30 4.16 -10.36 21.97
C LYS A 30 5.60 -10.53 21.46
N LYS A 31 5.83 -10.35 20.18
CA LYS A 31 7.15 -10.53 19.56
C LYS A 31 8.13 -9.44 19.92
N THR A 32 7.68 -8.21 20.13
CA THR A 32 8.52 -7.11 20.58
C THR A 32 8.87 -7.22 22.07
N THR A 33 7.91 -7.60 22.92
CA THR A 33 8.15 -7.82 24.36
C THR A 33 9.06 -9.02 24.63
N GLU A 34 8.99 -10.07 23.82
CA GLU A 34 9.91 -11.21 23.89
C GLU A 34 11.34 -10.84 23.44
N GLY A 35 11.60 -9.60 22.97
CA GLY A 35 12.91 -9.17 22.44
C GLY A 35 13.34 -9.92 21.18
N THR A 36 12.45 -10.72 20.61
CA THR A 36 12.74 -11.61 19.48
C THR A 36 12.69 -10.90 18.12
N MET A 37 12.15 -9.68 18.08
CA MET A 37 12.13 -8.82 16.90
C MET A 37 12.77 -7.47 17.20
N LYS A 38 13.85 -7.19 16.49
CA LYS A 38 14.43 -5.85 16.43
C LYS A 38 14.01 -5.19 15.09
N PRO A 39 13.89 -3.85 15.06
CA PRO A 39 13.62 -3.18 13.80
C PRO A 39 14.78 -3.50 12.82
N PRO A 40 14.47 -4.01 11.61
CA PRO A 40 15.50 -4.36 10.63
C PRO A 40 16.18 -3.12 10.03
N PHE A 41 15.65 -1.95 10.28
CA PHE A 41 16.13 -0.64 9.86
C PHE A 41 15.30 0.43 10.57
N THR A 42 15.70 1.69 10.44
CA THR A 42 14.93 2.86 10.89
C THR A 42 14.70 3.81 9.72
N CYS A 43 13.60 4.54 9.77
CA CYS A 43 13.28 5.63 8.86
C CYS A 43 12.76 6.82 9.67
N GLU A 44 13.06 8.03 9.19
CA GLU A 44 12.48 9.24 9.80
C GLU A 44 11.02 9.44 9.39
N VAL A 45 10.64 8.92 8.22
CA VAL A 45 9.27 8.99 7.70
C VAL A 45 8.95 7.71 6.94
N LEU A 46 7.75 7.19 7.12
CA LEU A 46 7.16 6.14 6.30
C LEU A 46 6.05 6.73 5.43
N VAL A 47 6.25 6.73 4.12
CA VAL A 47 5.24 7.08 3.12
C VAL A 47 4.46 5.83 2.75
N VAL A 48 3.15 5.87 2.90
CA VAL A 48 2.24 4.75 2.59
C VAL A 48 1.39 5.15 1.39
N LEU A 49 1.57 4.47 0.27
CA LEU A 49 0.79 4.76 -0.92
C LEU A 49 -0.56 4.05 -0.87
N GLY A 50 -1.63 4.74 -1.27
CA GLY A 50 -2.94 4.15 -1.43
C GLY A 50 -2.97 3.04 -2.48
N GLY A 51 -3.98 2.20 -2.43
CA GLY A 51 -4.15 1.06 -3.33
C GLY A 51 -5.61 0.68 -3.49
N ASN A 52 -6.48 1.67 -3.44
CA ASN A 52 -7.93 1.66 -3.49
C ASN A 52 -8.62 1.27 -2.17
N ILE A 53 -9.86 1.75 -2.07
CA ILE A 53 -10.80 1.45 -1.00
C ILE A 53 -12.02 0.74 -1.57
N VAL A 54 -12.75 0.04 -0.72
CA VAL A 54 -14.01 -0.62 -1.05
C VAL A 54 -15.06 -0.26 0.00
N LYS A 55 -16.30 -0.10 -0.45
CA LYS A 55 -17.42 0.08 0.45
C LYS A 55 -17.80 -1.26 1.09
N SER A 56 -17.92 -1.28 2.41
CA SER A 56 -18.30 -2.44 3.20
C SER A 56 -19.44 -2.04 4.16
N GLY A 57 -20.69 -2.30 3.76
CA GLY A 57 -21.85 -1.76 4.48
C GLY A 57 -21.88 -0.24 4.42
N ASP A 58 -21.91 0.40 5.59
CA ASP A 58 -21.99 1.87 5.71
C ASP A 58 -20.62 2.56 5.82
N HIS A 59 -19.53 1.82 5.72
CA HIS A 59 -18.17 2.35 5.84
C HIS A 59 -17.29 1.94 4.66
N TYR A 60 -16.12 2.57 4.54
CA TYR A 60 -15.09 2.23 3.57
C TYR A 60 -13.90 1.57 4.27
N THR A 61 -13.30 0.59 3.60
CA THR A 61 -12.08 -0.07 4.05
C THR A 61 -11.06 -0.09 2.93
N THR A 62 -9.78 -0.22 3.27
CA THR A 62 -8.76 -0.51 2.27
C THR A 62 -9.01 -1.89 1.66
N THR A 63 -8.69 -2.04 0.36
CA THR A 63 -8.98 -3.28 -0.37
C THR A 63 -8.21 -4.47 0.21
N PRO A 64 -8.90 -5.51 0.69
CA PRO A 64 -8.26 -6.71 1.23
C PRO A 64 -7.64 -7.57 0.11
N TYR A 65 -6.79 -8.52 0.49
CA TYR A 65 -6.18 -9.47 -0.46
C TYR A 65 -7.20 -10.38 -1.15
N GLU A 66 -8.26 -10.75 -0.46
CA GLU A 66 -9.27 -11.69 -0.96
C GLU A 66 -10.27 -11.07 -1.94
N LYS A 67 -10.62 -9.81 -1.73
CA LYS A 67 -11.69 -9.11 -2.46
C LYS A 67 -11.16 -8.19 -3.56
N GLY A 68 -9.92 -8.39 -4.02
CA GLY A 68 -9.36 -7.57 -5.09
C GLY A 68 -10.21 -7.61 -6.36
N THR A 69 -10.65 -6.44 -6.81
CA THR A 69 -11.25 -6.27 -8.14
C THR A 69 -10.14 -6.07 -9.18
N LYS A 70 -10.47 -6.09 -10.47
CA LYS A 70 -9.51 -5.93 -11.59
C LYS A 70 -8.54 -4.74 -11.48
N LYS A 71 -8.76 -3.81 -10.55
CA LYS A 71 -7.96 -2.59 -10.39
C LYS A 71 -7.35 -2.41 -9.00
N SER A 72 -7.66 -3.27 -8.04
CA SER A 72 -7.50 -2.98 -6.63
C SER A 72 -7.08 -4.23 -5.85
N PHE A 73 -5.84 -4.27 -5.41
CA PHE A 73 -5.29 -5.43 -4.70
C PHE A 73 -4.42 -5.02 -3.52
N GLY A 74 -4.76 -5.54 -2.34
CA GLY A 74 -3.84 -5.55 -1.21
C GLY A 74 -3.52 -4.21 -0.57
N ALA A 75 -4.38 -3.19 -0.71
CA ALA A 75 -4.20 -1.91 -0.02
C ALA A 75 -4.15 -2.11 1.50
N GLN A 76 -4.99 -3.00 2.05
CA GLN A 76 -4.98 -3.39 3.45
C GLN A 76 -3.62 -3.90 3.93
N GLY A 77 -2.89 -4.61 3.07
CA GLY A 77 -1.54 -5.06 3.39
C GLY A 77 -0.56 -3.92 3.66
N ARG A 78 -0.73 -2.78 3.01
CA ARG A 78 0.10 -1.59 3.26
C ARG A 78 -0.17 -1.00 4.63
N VAL A 79 -1.43 -0.94 5.04
CA VAL A 79 -1.84 -0.47 6.38
C VAL A 79 -1.31 -1.42 7.46
N ILE A 80 -1.52 -2.73 7.31
CA ILE A 80 -1.01 -3.75 8.24
C ILE A 80 0.51 -3.66 8.37
N THR A 81 1.23 -3.52 7.25
CA THR A 81 2.68 -3.34 7.24
C THR A 81 3.10 -2.08 7.99
N SER A 82 2.38 -0.98 7.80
CA SER A 82 2.65 0.29 8.47
C SER A 82 2.49 0.18 9.98
N ALA A 83 1.39 -0.39 10.44
CA ALA A 83 1.15 -0.66 11.85
C ALA A 83 2.22 -1.58 12.45
N PHE A 84 2.59 -2.64 11.72
CA PHE A 84 3.66 -3.55 12.12
C PHE A 84 4.98 -2.80 12.31
N LEU A 85 5.37 -1.96 11.37
CA LEU A 85 6.61 -1.18 11.42
C LEU A 85 6.59 -0.13 12.52
N TYR A 86 5.44 0.49 12.80
CA TYR A 86 5.26 1.37 13.95
C TYR A 86 5.58 0.66 15.27
N HIS A 87 4.91 -0.46 15.51
CA HIS A 87 5.11 -1.23 16.75
C HIS A 87 6.50 -1.84 16.89
N LEU A 88 7.24 -2.01 15.78
CA LEU A 88 8.66 -2.37 15.78
C LEU A 88 9.59 -1.17 16.05
N GLY A 89 9.09 0.06 16.14
CA GLY A 89 9.90 1.26 16.34
C GLY A 89 10.72 1.65 15.09
N VAL A 90 10.24 1.30 13.88
CA VAL A 90 10.92 1.69 12.63
C VAL A 90 10.76 3.18 12.35
N SER A 91 9.59 3.74 12.62
CA SER A 91 9.28 5.17 12.51
C SER A 91 8.02 5.49 13.33
N ASP A 92 7.94 6.70 13.80
CA ASP A 92 6.77 7.31 14.45
C ASP A 92 6.12 8.42 13.59
N CYS A 93 6.53 8.52 12.33
CA CYS A 93 6.01 9.53 11.39
C CYS A 93 5.54 8.87 10.10
N PHE A 94 4.28 9.05 9.76
CA PHE A 94 3.62 8.49 8.58
C PHE A 94 3.05 9.57 7.68
N ILE A 95 3.25 9.43 6.39
CA ILE A 95 2.53 10.17 5.36
C ILE A 95 1.68 9.17 4.59
N LEU A 96 0.36 9.28 4.70
CA LEU A 96 -0.59 8.49 3.93
C LEU A 96 -0.94 9.27 2.68
N SER A 97 -0.56 8.74 1.53
CA SER A 97 -0.68 9.46 0.26
C SER A 97 -1.65 8.74 -0.67
N THR A 98 -2.67 9.37 -1.03
CA THR A 98 -3.64 9.21 -2.12
C THR A 98 -5.00 9.80 -1.74
N GLY A 99 -5.51 10.65 -2.58
CA GLY A 99 -6.82 11.29 -2.45
C GLY A 99 -7.98 10.40 -2.88
N LYS A 100 -9.00 11.00 -3.49
CA LYS A 100 -10.18 10.31 -4.02
C LYS A 100 -9.89 9.78 -5.42
N THR A 101 -9.80 8.47 -5.57
CA THR A 101 -9.44 7.82 -6.84
C THR A 101 -10.64 7.30 -7.64
N ASP A 102 -11.79 7.11 -6.99
CA ASP A 102 -13.02 6.71 -7.67
C ASP A 102 -13.82 7.95 -8.14
N PRO A 103 -13.89 8.22 -9.46
CA PRO A 103 -14.65 9.34 -9.98
C PRO A 103 -16.17 9.13 -9.94
N GLU A 104 -16.63 7.88 -9.82
CA GLU A 104 -18.06 7.52 -9.83
C GLU A 104 -18.66 7.67 -8.43
N ASP A 105 -17.91 7.40 -7.38
CA ASP A 105 -18.33 7.57 -5.99
C ASP A 105 -17.89 8.93 -5.42
N LYS A 106 -18.68 9.97 -5.71
CA LYS A 106 -18.42 11.32 -5.20
C LYS A 106 -18.47 11.43 -3.68
N GLY A 107 -19.18 10.52 -3.03
CA GLY A 107 -19.32 10.44 -1.57
C GLY A 107 -18.17 9.69 -0.89
N ALA A 108 -17.32 8.99 -1.65
CA ALA A 108 -16.20 8.27 -1.09
C ALA A 108 -15.22 9.21 -0.37
N PRO A 109 -14.67 8.81 0.78
CA PRO A 109 -13.56 9.50 1.41
C PRO A 109 -12.28 9.37 0.56
N SER A 110 -11.22 10.09 0.93
CA SER A 110 -9.90 9.84 0.36
C SER A 110 -9.36 8.47 0.82
N GLU A 111 -8.50 7.84 0.02
CA GLU A 111 -7.84 6.61 0.44
C GLU A 111 -6.96 6.85 1.68
N ALA A 112 -6.30 8.02 1.76
CA ALA A 112 -5.48 8.41 2.90
C ALA A 112 -6.29 8.52 4.19
N SER A 113 -7.52 9.06 4.16
CA SER A 113 -8.37 9.14 5.36
C SER A 113 -8.87 7.78 5.83
N VAL A 114 -9.16 6.85 4.91
CA VAL A 114 -9.51 5.47 5.27
C VAL A 114 -8.31 4.76 5.88
N MET A 115 -7.13 4.87 5.27
CA MET A 115 -5.89 4.30 5.82
C MET A 115 -5.59 4.86 7.22
N LYS A 116 -5.84 6.17 7.47
CA LYS A 116 -5.67 6.79 8.78
C LYS A 116 -6.58 6.13 9.82
N ALA A 117 -7.86 6.00 9.52
CA ALA A 117 -8.81 5.37 10.45
C ALA A 117 -8.40 3.94 10.80
N GLU A 118 -7.96 3.16 9.81
CA GLU A 118 -7.48 1.80 10.03
C GLU A 118 -6.16 1.77 10.84
N LEU A 119 -5.19 2.65 10.57
CA LEU A 119 -3.95 2.73 11.35
C LEU A 119 -4.20 3.11 12.81
N MET A 120 -5.13 4.05 13.06
CA MET A 120 -5.53 4.40 14.41
C MET A 120 -6.19 3.21 15.13
N ALA A 121 -6.99 2.42 14.43
CA ALA A 121 -7.55 1.17 14.96
C ALA A 121 -6.47 0.12 15.30
N PHE A 122 -5.33 0.16 14.61
CA PHE A 122 -4.13 -0.64 14.93
C PHE A 122 -3.26 -0.03 16.04
N GLY A 123 -3.69 1.05 16.68
CA GLY A 123 -2.99 1.69 17.79
C GLY A 123 -1.88 2.66 17.40
N VAL A 124 -1.83 3.10 16.15
CA VAL A 124 -0.94 4.19 15.72
C VAL A 124 -1.57 5.52 16.13
N PRO A 125 -0.91 6.37 16.93
CA PRO A 125 -1.47 7.65 17.36
C PRO A 125 -1.74 8.59 16.18
N GLU A 126 -2.82 9.34 16.24
CA GLU A 126 -3.17 10.32 15.21
C GLU A 126 -2.06 11.34 14.96
N THR A 127 -1.35 11.74 16.02
CA THR A 127 -0.23 12.68 15.96
C THR A 127 0.96 12.20 15.14
N CYS A 128 1.04 10.90 14.88
CA CYS A 128 2.07 10.29 14.02
C CYS A 128 1.68 10.30 12.53
N ILE A 129 0.46 10.74 12.17
CA ILE A 129 -0.11 10.53 10.84
C ILE A 129 -0.38 11.86 10.13
N HIS A 130 0.23 12.02 8.96
CA HIS A 130 0.00 13.14 8.05
C HIS A 130 -0.71 12.61 6.79
N LEU A 131 -1.66 13.40 6.27
CA LEU A 131 -2.43 13.03 5.08
C LEU A 131 -1.97 13.85 3.86
N GLU A 132 -1.78 13.17 2.75
CA GLU A 132 -1.72 13.75 1.41
C GLU A 132 -2.94 13.24 0.63
N GLU A 133 -3.88 14.13 0.33
CA GLU A 133 -5.20 13.78 -0.21
C GLU A 133 -5.46 14.40 -1.59
N GLN A 134 -4.44 15.01 -2.22
CA GLN A 134 -4.60 15.69 -3.51
C GLN A 134 -4.36 14.75 -4.68
N SER A 135 -3.47 13.79 -4.50
CA SER A 135 -3.06 12.87 -5.56
C SER A 135 -4.14 11.83 -5.88
N ARG A 136 -4.26 11.46 -7.15
CA ARG A 136 -5.21 10.44 -7.65
C ARG A 136 -4.52 9.39 -8.51
N THR A 137 -3.25 9.60 -8.83
CA THR A 137 -2.42 8.71 -9.64
C THR A 137 -1.04 8.57 -9.02
N THR A 138 -0.30 7.54 -9.41
CA THR A 138 1.09 7.36 -8.92
C THR A 138 2.01 8.52 -9.30
N GLU A 139 1.77 9.13 -10.46
CA GLU A 139 2.47 10.35 -10.90
C GLU A 139 2.19 11.52 -9.97
N GLU A 140 0.92 11.75 -9.66
CA GLU A 140 0.51 12.80 -8.74
C GLU A 140 1.01 12.55 -7.32
N ASN A 141 0.98 11.29 -6.83
CA ASN A 141 1.58 10.95 -5.54
C ASN A 141 3.04 11.40 -5.47
N ALA A 142 3.84 11.10 -6.52
CA ALA A 142 5.24 11.53 -6.54
C ALA A 142 5.38 13.05 -6.52
N ARG A 143 4.56 13.77 -7.28
CA ARG A 143 4.57 15.24 -7.34
C ARG A 143 4.15 15.88 -6.03
N GLU A 144 3.08 15.40 -5.42
CA GLU A 144 2.60 15.92 -4.13
C GLU A 144 3.58 15.61 -2.99
N LEU A 145 4.24 14.44 -3.01
CA LEU A 145 5.30 14.14 -2.07
C LEU A 145 6.49 15.10 -2.21
N VAL A 146 6.91 15.46 -3.43
CA VAL A 146 7.96 16.47 -3.63
C VAL A 146 7.58 17.79 -2.96
N LYS A 147 6.33 18.27 -3.17
CA LYS A 147 5.83 19.49 -2.54
C LYS A 147 5.81 19.39 -1.02
N LEU A 148 5.33 18.26 -0.50
CA LEU A 148 5.23 18.03 0.94
C LEU A 148 6.62 18.01 1.60
N PHE A 149 7.59 17.36 0.96
CA PHE A 149 8.98 17.32 1.47
C PHE A 149 9.76 18.63 1.25
N ALA A 150 9.19 19.62 0.60
CA ALA A 150 9.72 20.99 0.58
C ALA A 150 9.20 21.87 1.74
N THR A 151 8.22 21.39 2.53
CA THR A 151 7.68 22.12 3.68
C THR A 151 8.63 22.05 4.88
N GLU A 152 8.49 23.02 5.80
CA GLU A 152 9.28 23.08 7.04
C GLU A 152 9.23 21.79 7.86
N THR A 153 8.10 21.09 7.86
CA THR A 153 7.90 19.84 8.61
C THR A 153 8.77 18.70 8.09
N PHE A 154 9.02 18.64 6.76
CA PHE A 154 9.64 17.48 6.15
C PHE A 154 10.95 17.76 5.40
N LYS A 155 11.30 19.00 5.15
CA LYS A 155 12.49 19.37 4.35
C LYS A 155 13.81 18.78 4.86
N GLU A 156 13.92 18.56 6.17
CA GLU A 156 15.12 17.99 6.79
C GLU A 156 15.11 16.45 6.88
N LYS A 157 14.00 15.80 6.51
CA LYS A 157 13.89 14.35 6.55
C LYS A 157 14.69 13.71 5.41
N ARG A 158 15.59 12.80 5.72
CA ARG A 158 16.52 12.20 4.76
C ARG A 158 16.35 10.68 4.59
N THR A 159 15.89 9.98 5.63
CA THR A 159 15.70 8.53 5.57
C THR A 159 14.22 8.20 5.47
N ILE A 160 13.78 7.79 4.26
CA ILE A 160 12.38 7.64 3.90
C ILE A 160 12.10 6.20 3.51
N GLY A 161 11.13 5.57 4.18
CA GLY A 161 10.57 4.30 3.75
C GLY A 161 9.32 4.53 2.88
N VAL A 162 9.23 3.88 1.73
CA VAL A 162 8.04 3.94 0.87
C VAL A 162 7.38 2.57 0.86
N ILE A 163 6.19 2.48 1.46
CA ILE A 163 5.41 1.24 1.59
C ILE A 163 4.43 1.15 0.43
N THR A 164 4.55 0.07 -0.34
CA THR A 164 3.64 -0.26 -1.42
C THR A 164 3.68 -1.77 -1.70
N SER A 165 2.86 -2.26 -2.63
CA SER A 165 2.89 -3.66 -3.06
C SER A 165 4.12 -3.94 -3.94
N SER A 166 4.66 -5.17 -3.88
CA SER A 166 5.90 -5.55 -4.60
C SER A 166 5.84 -5.27 -6.10
N TRP A 167 4.70 -5.55 -6.73
CA TRP A 167 4.47 -5.34 -8.15
C TRP A 167 4.44 -3.85 -8.55
N HIS A 168 4.21 -2.95 -7.58
CA HIS A 168 4.08 -1.50 -7.82
C HIS A 168 5.39 -0.73 -7.58
N ILE A 169 6.37 -1.30 -6.91
CA ILE A 169 7.62 -0.63 -6.51
C ILE A 169 8.34 0.01 -7.69
N ARG A 170 8.55 -0.74 -8.79
CA ARG A 170 9.33 -0.24 -9.92
C ARG A 170 8.73 1.00 -10.57
N ARG A 171 7.41 1.01 -10.75
CA ARG A 171 6.72 2.16 -11.32
C ARG A 171 6.71 3.35 -10.36
N THR A 172 6.52 3.11 -9.07
CA THR A 172 6.62 4.15 -8.03
C THR A 172 8.01 4.78 -8.02
N ASP A 173 9.07 3.99 -7.98
CA ASP A 173 10.45 4.48 -8.00
C ASP A 173 10.75 5.32 -9.24
N ALA A 174 10.26 4.89 -10.41
CA ALA A 174 10.44 5.64 -11.65
C ALA A 174 9.75 7.02 -11.63
N PHE A 175 8.54 7.12 -11.04
CA PHE A 175 7.88 8.41 -10.87
C PHE A 175 8.59 9.30 -9.84
N LEU A 176 8.99 8.74 -8.69
CA LEU A 176 9.72 9.49 -7.67
C LEU A 176 11.04 10.05 -8.21
N LYS A 177 11.76 9.28 -9.04
CA LYS A 177 12.97 9.74 -9.74
C LYS A 177 12.66 10.85 -10.73
N ARG A 178 11.64 10.66 -11.57
CA ARG A 178 11.25 11.65 -12.59
C ARG A 178 10.84 12.98 -11.97
N GLU A 179 10.08 12.96 -10.89
CA GLU A 179 9.64 14.17 -10.18
C GLU A 179 10.74 14.76 -9.26
N GLY A 180 11.95 14.18 -9.21
CA GLY A 180 13.08 14.70 -8.45
C GLY A 180 13.05 14.37 -6.95
N PHE A 181 12.19 13.47 -6.49
CA PHE A 181 12.09 13.13 -5.06
C PHE A 181 13.38 12.52 -4.49
N HIS A 182 14.19 11.87 -5.33
CA HIS A 182 15.51 11.34 -4.95
C HIS A 182 16.60 12.40 -4.78
N ALA A 183 16.31 13.66 -5.16
CA ALA A 183 17.26 14.76 -4.96
C ALA A 183 17.51 15.07 -3.48
N GLU A 184 18.45 15.96 -3.21
CA GLU A 184 18.73 16.47 -1.87
C GLU A 184 19.26 15.42 -0.87
N GLY A 185 19.91 14.36 -1.35
CA GLY A 185 20.56 13.36 -0.51
C GLY A 185 19.59 12.44 0.25
N ARG A 186 18.32 12.39 -0.15
CA ARG A 186 17.33 11.47 0.45
C ARG A 186 17.70 10.01 0.19
N LYS A 187 17.70 9.22 1.25
CA LYS A 187 17.88 7.76 1.20
C LYS A 187 16.50 7.11 1.22
N ILE A 188 16.06 6.59 0.07
CA ILE A 188 14.74 5.98 -0.09
C ILE A 188 14.86 4.47 0.00
N LYS A 189 14.05 3.88 0.89
CA LYS A 189 13.93 2.43 1.04
C LYS A 189 12.52 2.01 0.65
N PHE A 190 12.40 1.21 -0.40
CA PHE A 190 11.11 0.60 -0.74
C PHE A 190 10.83 -0.61 0.14
N ILE A 191 9.61 -0.66 0.66
CA ILE A 191 9.11 -1.70 1.55
C ILE A 191 7.93 -2.37 0.88
N SER A 192 8.12 -3.61 0.48
CA SER A 192 7.02 -4.42 -0.08
C SER A 192 6.11 -4.90 1.03
N SER A 193 4.85 -4.44 1.03
CA SER A 193 3.85 -4.90 1.99
C SER A 193 3.61 -6.40 1.91
N ASP A 194 3.56 -6.94 0.69
CA ASP A 194 3.29 -8.36 0.47
C ASP A 194 4.42 -9.23 1.04
N THR A 195 5.68 -8.80 0.83
CA THR A 195 6.85 -9.50 1.36
C THR A 195 6.91 -9.42 2.89
N MET A 196 6.64 -8.23 3.46
CA MET A 196 6.63 -8.03 4.91
C MET A 196 5.58 -8.91 5.58
N ILE A 197 4.36 -8.90 5.07
CA ILE A 197 3.27 -9.69 5.63
C ILE A 197 3.53 -11.18 5.48
N SER A 198 3.94 -11.65 4.30
CA SER A 198 4.25 -13.08 4.09
C SER A 198 5.35 -13.58 5.01
N ARG A 199 6.32 -12.72 5.35
CA ARG A 199 7.46 -13.07 6.22
C ARG A 199 7.10 -13.05 7.69
N TYR A 200 6.43 -12.01 8.15
CA TYR A 200 6.24 -11.74 9.57
C TYR A 200 4.84 -12.08 10.09
N LEU A 201 3.85 -12.20 9.23
CA LEU A 201 2.47 -12.55 9.55
C LEU A 201 2.02 -13.77 8.73
N PRO A 202 2.48 -14.98 9.10
CA PRO A 202 2.27 -16.20 8.29
C PRO A 202 0.81 -16.53 8.01
N VAL A 203 -0.12 -16.04 8.80
CA VAL A 203 -1.57 -16.22 8.62
C VAL A 203 -2.07 -15.69 7.25
N PHE A 204 -1.41 -14.68 6.70
CA PHE A 204 -1.76 -14.10 5.39
C PHE A 204 -1.01 -14.71 4.20
N ARG A 205 -0.06 -15.60 4.45
CA ARG A 205 0.81 -16.13 3.39
C ARG A 205 0.02 -16.82 2.28
N ASP A 206 -0.96 -17.62 2.66
CA ASP A 206 -1.77 -18.36 1.71
C ASP A 206 -2.69 -17.45 0.89
N ASP A 207 -3.20 -16.37 1.50
CA ASP A 207 -4.03 -15.38 0.81
C ASP A 207 -3.21 -14.61 -0.22
N ILE A 208 -2.01 -14.17 0.16
CA ILE A 208 -1.08 -13.51 -0.76
C ILE A 208 -0.69 -14.47 -1.88
N HIS A 209 -0.37 -15.73 -1.57
CA HIS A 209 -0.04 -16.72 -2.58
C HIS A 209 -1.20 -16.94 -3.55
N ARG A 210 -2.43 -17.13 -3.06
CA ARG A 210 -3.62 -17.27 -3.91
C ARG A 210 -3.84 -16.01 -4.77
N LEU A 211 -3.65 -14.82 -4.22
CA LEU A 211 -3.78 -13.58 -4.97
C LEU A 211 -2.85 -13.56 -6.18
N TYR A 212 -1.57 -13.87 -5.99
CA TYR A 212 -0.56 -13.82 -7.06
C TYR A 212 -0.78 -14.88 -8.16
N HIS A 213 -1.59 -15.91 -7.89
CA HIS A 213 -1.96 -16.92 -8.89
C HIS A 213 -3.22 -16.56 -9.70
N ARG A 214 -3.98 -15.54 -9.28
CA ARG A 214 -5.16 -15.07 -10.03
C ARG A 214 -4.77 -14.39 -11.33
N GLN A 215 -5.60 -14.60 -12.37
CA GLN A 215 -5.34 -13.99 -13.68
C GLN A 215 -5.36 -12.46 -13.60
N GLU A 216 -6.29 -11.88 -12.85
CA GLU A 216 -6.41 -10.43 -12.66
C GLU A 216 -5.14 -9.82 -12.06
N MET A 217 -4.46 -10.55 -11.18
CA MET A 217 -3.19 -10.10 -10.60
C MET A 217 -2.04 -10.19 -11.60
N LYS A 218 -2.01 -11.23 -12.43
CA LYS A 218 -1.03 -11.36 -13.52
C LYS A 218 -1.19 -10.22 -14.53
N ASP A 219 -2.45 -9.90 -14.89
CA ASP A 219 -2.77 -8.78 -15.79
C ASP A 219 -2.33 -7.45 -15.16
N ARG A 220 -2.57 -7.27 -13.86
CA ARG A 220 -2.11 -6.08 -13.14
C ARG A 220 -0.59 -5.94 -13.15
N ILE A 221 0.14 -7.01 -12.90
CA ILE A 221 1.62 -7.03 -12.96
C ILE A 221 2.10 -6.69 -14.37
N HIS A 222 1.42 -7.19 -15.39
CA HIS A 222 1.72 -6.87 -16.80
C HIS A 222 1.51 -5.36 -17.06
N ASP A 223 0.38 -4.79 -16.65
CA ASP A 223 0.09 -3.36 -16.82
C ASP A 223 1.11 -2.48 -16.10
N GLU A 224 1.52 -2.86 -14.89
CA GLU A 224 2.56 -2.16 -14.13
C GLU A 224 3.92 -2.18 -14.86
N ARG A 225 4.27 -3.31 -15.45
CA ARG A 225 5.49 -3.45 -16.27
C ARG A 225 5.43 -2.57 -17.51
N ASN A 226 4.30 -2.56 -18.19
CA ASN A 226 4.09 -1.71 -19.37
C ASN A 226 4.16 -0.22 -19.01
N GLY A 227 3.52 0.19 -17.91
CA GLY A 227 3.61 1.56 -17.41
C GLY A 227 5.03 1.98 -17.04
N TYR A 228 5.79 1.09 -16.39
CA TYR A 228 7.20 1.32 -16.08
C TYR A 228 8.05 1.45 -17.36
N ASN A 229 7.87 0.56 -18.33
CA ASN A 229 8.62 0.61 -19.60
C ASN A 229 8.30 1.88 -20.39
N ALA A 230 7.03 2.30 -20.41
CA ALA A 230 6.63 3.56 -21.07
C ALA A 230 7.31 4.77 -20.41
N LEU A 231 7.40 4.80 -19.07
CA LEU A 231 8.15 5.84 -18.34
C LEU A 231 9.63 5.84 -18.73
N LYS A 232 10.27 4.68 -18.70
CA LYS A 232 11.69 4.52 -19.04
C LYS A 232 12.00 4.98 -20.46
N ASN A 233 11.10 4.72 -21.40
CA ASN A 233 11.27 5.04 -22.82
C ASN A 233 10.77 6.45 -23.19
N GLY A 234 10.29 7.25 -22.21
CA GLY A 234 9.75 8.60 -22.47
C GLY A 234 8.41 8.62 -23.21
N THR A 235 7.75 7.48 -23.35
CA THR A 235 6.46 7.35 -24.08
C THR A 235 5.24 7.36 -23.14
N TYR A 236 5.45 7.50 -21.84
CA TYR A 236 4.38 7.55 -20.89
C TYR A 236 3.52 8.81 -21.07
N ARG A 237 2.22 8.61 -21.22
CA ARG A 237 1.23 9.69 -21.27
C ARG A 237 0.46 9.73 -19.97
N SER A 238 0.49 10.86 -19.27
CA SER A 238 -0.34 11.08 -18.09
C SER A 238 -1.81 10.99 -18.49
N ARG A 239 -2.57 10.15 -17.81
CA ARG A 239 -4.02 10.08 -18.01
C ARG A 239 -4.63 11.36 -17.43
N LYS A 240 -5.20 12.22 -18.27
CA LYS A 240 -6.08 13.30 -17.80
C LYS A 240 -7.36 12.67 -17.26
N LEU A 241 -7.83 13.12 -16.11
CA LEU A 241 -8.96 12.52 -15.38
C LEU A 241 -10.29 12.44 -16.18
N GLY A 242 -10.41 13.13 -17.33
CA GLY A 242 -11.57 13.08 -18.23
C GLY A 242 -11.51 11.97 -19.30
N GLU A 243 -10.36 11.31 -19.51
CA GLU A 243 -10.18 10.33 -20.59
C GLU A 243 -10.44 8.87 -20.16
N ILE A 244 -10.76 8.62 -18.89
CA ILE A 244 -10.94 7.27 -18.33
C ILE A 244 -12.23 6.59 -18.83
N VAL A 245 -13.18 7.36 -19.34
CA VAL A 245 -14.51 6.85 -19.75
C VAL A 245 -14.51 6.28 -21.18
N ALA A 246 -13.52 6.57 -22.02
CA ALA A 246 -13.61 6.33 -23.46
C ALA A 246 -12.86 5.09 -24.01
N THR A 247 -12.15 4.29 -23.20
CA THR A 247 -11.37 3.16 -23.70
C THR A 247 -11.70 1.81 -23.06
N GLN A 248 -12.99 1.50 -22.95
CA GLN A 248 -13.43 0.11 -22.79
C GLN A 248 -13.63 -0.53 -24.16
N GLN A 249 -12.54 -0.80 -24.89
CA GLN A 249 -12.59 -1.79 -25.95
C GLN A 249 -12.19 -3.16 -25.40
N PRO A 250 -12.95 -4.22 -25.69
CA PRO A 250 -12.62 -5.58 -25.24
C PRO A 250 -11.34 -6.04 -25.91
N PHE A 251 -10.35 -6.42 -25.10
CA PHE A 251 -9.14 -7.06 -25.58
C PHE A 251 -9.49 -8.37 -26.29
N ARG A 252 -9.32 -8.41 -27.60
CA ARG A 252 -9.30 -9.67 -28.36
C ARG A 252 -8.01 -10.42 -28.04
N GLY A 253 -8.19 -11.69 -27.65
CA GLY A 253 -7.14 -12.55 -27.14
C GLY A 253 -5.90 -12.68 -28.04
N ILE A 254 -4.75 -12.59 -27.42
CA ILE A 254 -3.49 -13.08 -27.94
C ILE A 254 -3.21 -14.40 -27.19
N ARG A 255 -3.18 -15.51 -27.94
CA ARG A 255 -2.69 -16.79 -27.45
C ARG A 255 -1.21 -16.67 -27.17
N PHE A 256 -0.78 -17.07 -26.01
CA PHE A 256 0.62 -17.36 -25.73
C PHE A 256 0.81 -18.87 -25.71
N ASP A 257 1.58 -19.36 -26.67
CA ASP A 257 2.12 -20.71 -26.61
C ASP A 257 3.22 -20.76 -25.55
N CYS A 258 3.18 -21.78 -24.73
CA CYS A 258 4.14 -22.05 -23.68
C CYS A 258 5.51 -22.44 -24.28
N LEU A 259 6.56 -21.85 -23.78
CA LEU A 259 7.88 -22.46 -23.61
C LEU A 259 8.42 -22.05 -22.24
#